data_e3f42139512713a84a63241ea4abb045
#
_entry.id   e3f42139512713a84a63241ea4abb045
#
_cell.length_a   1.000
_cell.length_b   1.000
_cell.length_c   1.000
_cell.angle_alpha   90.00
_cell.angle_beta   90.00
_cell.angle_gamma   90.00
#
_symmetry.space_group_name_H-M   'P 1'
#
loop_
_entity.id
_entity.type
_entity.pdbx_description
1 polymer ?
#
loop_
_entity_poly.entity_id
_entity_poly.type
_entity_poly.pdbx_seq_one_letter_code
_entity_poly.pdbx_strand_id
1 'polypeptide(L)'
;MEMSRYDCLIVDDEEALSQSTCEYFNMFGVKTFWAVDEKACFDFFAQDKTDLILLDINLGQSSGFEVCKKLRNTTDIPILFISARTSDDDVLIALNIGGDDYIQKPYSLSVLLAKVKTVLKRYRGNIGSTINFGNFIIDLNKEKLLNGNSEIKLKAMEYKLLAYLAQNKNRTISKEELFQKVWSDAITGDGTLNVHIRRLREKIEENPNEPRFIKTVWGTGYVFEI
;
A
#
# COMPACT_ATOMS: atom_id res chain seq x y z
N MET A 1 -6.33 -23.78 6.66
CA MET A 1 -4.92 -23.47 6.44
C MET A 1 -4.78 -21.96 6.45
N GLU A 2 -3.74 -21.44 7.07
CA GLU A 2 -3.46 -20.01 7.05
C GLU A 2 -2.95 -19.63 5.64
N MET A 3 -3.56 -18.63 5.00
CA MET A 3 -3.17 -18.18 3.66
C MET A 3 -1.77 -17.57 3.73
N SER A 4 -0.83 -18.07 2.94
CA SER A 4 0.50 -17.48 2.82
C SER A 4 0.44 -16.18 2.01
N ARG A 5 1.37 -15.26 2.28
CA ARG A 5 1.54 -14.03 1.51
C ARG A 5 2.89 -14.02 0.84
N TYR A 6 2.87 -13.72 -0.44
CA TYR A 6 4.04 -13.53 -1.29
C TYR A 6 4.18 -12.07 -1.67
N ASP A 7 5.41 -11.65 -1.96
CA ASP A 7 5.67 -10.31 -2.46
C ASP A 7 5.37 -10.23 -3.95
N CYS A 8 5.69 -11.28 -4.69
CA CYS A 8 5.56 -11.33 -6.13
C CYS A 8 5.05 -12.70 -6.60
N LEU A 9 4.09 -12.69 -7.52
CA LEU A 9 3.67 -13.84 -8.30
C LEU A 9 4.21 -13.67 -9.72
N ILE A 10 4.99 -14.63 -10.22
CA ILE A 10 5.38 -14.70 -11.63
C ILE A 10 4.41 -15.64 -12.33
N VAL A 11 3.85 -15.21 -13.46
CA VAL A 11 3.03 -16.05 -14.35
C VAL A 11 3.67 -16.06 -15.71
N ASP A 12 4.35 -17.16 -16.04
CA ASP A 12 5.19 -17.30 -17.23
C ASP A 12 5.39 -18.79 -17.55
N ASP A 13 5.27 -19.22 -18.79
CA ASP A 13 5.43 -20.61 -19.22
C ASP A 13 6.91 -21.02 -19.46
N GLU A 14 7.83 -20.05 -19.43
CA GLU A 14 9.27 -20.31 -19.51
C GLU A 14 9.85 -20.78 -18.16
N GLU A 15 9.81 -22.10 -17.88
CA GLU A 15 10.19 -22.70 -16.59
C GLU A 15 11.59 -22.28 -16.12
N ALA A 16 12.62 -22.44 -16.97
CA ALA A 16 14.01 -22.18 -16.59
C ALA A 16 14.25 -20.70 -16.22
N LEU A 17 13.63 -19.76 -16.95
CA LEU A 17 13.71 -18.33 -16.68
C LEU A 17 12.98 -17.98 -15.39
N SER A 18 11.78 -18.52 -15.19
CA SER A 18 10.94 -18.26 -14.04
C SER A 18 11.53 -18.79 -12.75
N GLN A 19 12.09 -20.00 -12.76
CA GLN A 19 12.80 -20.57 -11.61
C GLN A 19 14.02 -19.72 -11.22
N SER A 20 14.88 -19.38 -12.20
CA SER A 20 16.04 -18.51 -11.97
C SER A 20 15.63 -17.14 -11.41
N THR A 21 14.51 -16.58 -11.90
CA THR A 21 13.98 -15.30 -11.42
C THR A 21 13.48 -15.43 -9.98
N CYS A 22 12.74 -16.49 -9.66
CA CYS A 22 12.27 -16.76 -8.30
C CYS A 22 13.43 -16.90 -7.31
N GLU A 23 14.45 -17.71 -7.67
CA GLU A 23 15.64 -17.90 -6.82
C GLU A 23 16.34 -16.57 -6.56
N TYR A 24 16.59 -15.80 -7.62
CA TYR A 24 17.22 -14.49 -7.52
C TYR A 24 16.42 -13.54 -6.64
N PHE A 25 15.10 -13.44 -6.82
CA PHE A 25 14.25 -12.56 -6.04
C PHE A 25 14.20 -12.96 -4.56
N ASN A 26 14.06 -14.26 -4.27
CA ASN A 26 14.07 -14.79 -2.91
C ASN A 26 15.41 -14.51 -2.21
N MET A 27 16.54 -14.62 -2.90
CA MET A 27 17.88 -14.29 -2.37
C MET A 27 17.96 -12.80 -1.93
N PHE A 28 17.27 -11.91 -2.63
CA PHE A 28 17.22 -10.47 -2.31
C PHE A 28 16.01 -10.05 -1.47
N GLY A 29 15.33 -11.00 -0.81
CA GLY A 29 14.27 -10.74 0.17
C GLY A 29 12.91 -10.37 -0.45
N VAL A 30 12.66 -10.77 -1.70
CA VAL A 30 11.34 -10.68 -2.36
C VAL A 30 10.77 -12.09 -2.45
N LYS A 31 9.89 -12.47 -1.52
CA LYS A 31 9.26 -13.79 -1.48
C LYS A 31 8.40 -13.99 -2.73
N THR A 32 8.82 -14.90 -3.62
CA THR A 32 8.25 -15.05 -4.95
C THR A 32 7.66 -16.44 -5.14
N PHE A 33 6.50 -16.52 -5.78
CA PHE A 33 5.88 -17.75 -6.26
C PHE A 33 5.81 -17.72 -7.79
N TRP A 34 5.88 -18.91 -8.42
CA TRP A 34 5.76 -19.06 -9.87
C TRP A 34 4.56 -19.94 -10.23
N ALA A 35 3.76 -19.45 -11.18
CA ALA A 35 2.65 -20.16 -11.81
C ALA A 35 2.95 -20.31 -13.31
N VAL A 36 2.90 -21.53 -13.82
CA VAL A 36 3.28 -21.87 -15.20
C VAL A 36 2.27 -21.43 -16.25
N ASP A 37 1.02 -21.23 -15.84
CA ASP A 37 -0.11 -20.93 -16.74
C ASP A 37 -1.23 -20.18 -16.03
N GLU A 38 -2.28 -19.87 -16.78
CA GLU A 38 -3.49 -19.23 -16.27
C GLU A 38 -4.13 -20.04 -15.14
N LYS A 39 -4.25 -21.36 -15.29
CA LYS A 39 -4.89 -22.21 -14.28
C LYS A 39 -4.11 -22.16 -12.97
N ALA A 40 -2.79 -22.34 -13.02
CA ALA A 40 -1.93 -22.27 -11.84
C ALA A 40 -1.98 -20.89 -11.16
N CYS A 41 -2.13 -19.81 -11.95
CA CYS A 41 -2.33 -18.45 -11.44
C CYS A 41 -3.62 -18.34 -10.60
N PHE A 42 -4.76 -18.82 -11.09
CA PHE A 42 -6.02 -18.77 -10.35
C PHE A 42 -6.06 -19.75 -9.19
N ASP A 43 -5.45 -20.93 -9.32
CA ASP A 43 -5.30 -21.90 -8.22
C ASP A 43 -4.46 -21.30 -7.07
N PHE A 44 -3.43 -20.50 -7.38
CA PHE A 44 -2.68 -19.74 -6.39
C PHE A 44 -3.58 -18.77 -5.62
N PHE A 45 -4.41 -17.97 -6.28
CA PHE A 45 -5.29 -17.00 -5.62
C PHE A 45 -6.39 -17.64 -4.76
N ALA A 46 -6.70 -18.91 -4.98
CA ALA A 46 -7.62 -19.67 -4.13
C ALA A 46 -7.01 -20.05 -2.76
N GLN A 47 -5.68 -20.06 -2.64
CA GLN A 47 -4.97 -20.54 -1.46
C GLN A 47 -4.07 -19.48 -0.81
N ASP A 48 -3.53 -18.55 -1.60
CA ASP A 48 -2.51 -17.59 -1.19
C ASP A 48 -2.78 -16.18 -1.70
N LYS A 49 -1.94 -15.23 -1.29
CA LYS A 49 -2.00 -13.81 -1.69
C LYS A 49 -0.64 -13.32 -2.18
N THR A 50 -0.68 -12.33 -3.07
CA THR A 50 0.52 -11.61 -3.52
C THR A 50 0.29 -10.10 -3.50
N ASP A 51 1.37 -9.33 -3.51
CA ASP A 51 1.35 -7.86 -3.56
C ASP A 51 1.71 -7.30 -4.95
N LEU A 52 2.19 -8.16 -5.87
CA LEU A 52 2.54 -7.80 -7.24
C LEU A 52 2.48 -9.03 -8.14
N ILE A 53 2.11 -8.83 -9.40
CA ILE A 53 2.11 -9.87 -10.43
C ILE A 53 3.07 -9.45 -11.55
N LEU A 54 4.01 -10.34 -11.90
CA LEU A 54 4.74 -10.30 -13.16
C LEU A 54 4.04 -11.26 -14.11
N LEU A 55 3.55 -10.78 -15.25
CA LEU A 55 2.68 -11.54 -16.14
C LEU A 55 3.24 -11.55 -17.57
N ASP A 56 3.62 -12.74 -18.04
CA ASP A 56 3.96 -12.87 -19.46
C ASP A 56 2.68 -12.72 -20.32
N ILE A 57 2.83 -12.06 -21.46
CA ILE A 57 1.78 -11.94 -22.45
C ILE A 57 1.54 -13.29 -23.15
N ASN A 58 2.59 -14.06 -23.39
CA ASN A 58 2.51 -15.34 -24.05
C ASN A 58 2.53 -16.48 -23.01
N LEU A 59 1.40 -17.10 -22.75
CA LEU A 59 1.25 -18.19 -21.77
C LEU A 59 0.84 -19.50 -22.48
N GLY A 60 1.61 -19.93 -23.45
CA GLY A 60 1.32 -21.15 -24.21
C GLY A 60 -0.04 -21.09 -24.91
N GLN A 61 -1.06 -21.72 -24.32
CA GLN A 61 -2.42 -21.77 -24.90
C GLN A 61 -3.31 -20.58 -24.52
N SER A 62 -2.90 -19.74 -23.55
CA SER A 62 -3.65 -18.57 -23.09
C SER A 62 -2.86 -17.29 -23.34
N SER A 63 -3.54 -16.16 -23.20
CA SER A 63 -2.92 -14.84 -23.31
C SER A 63 -2.89 -14.15 -21.96
N GLY A 64 -1.74 -13.61 -21.55
CA GLY A 64 -1.62 -12.78 -20.37
C GLY A 64 -2.57 -11.58 -20.37
N PHE A 65 -2.95 -11.10 -21.53
CA PHE A 65 -3.98 -10.07 -21.64
C PHE A 65 -5.34 -10.52 -21.13
N GLU A 66 -5.76 -11.75 -21.44
CA GLU A 66 -7.02 -12.31 -20.93
C GLU A 66 -6.94 -12.62 -19.44
N VAL A 67 -5.79 -13.11 -18.97
CA VAL A 67 -5.53 -13.30 -17.53
C VAL A 67 -5.63 -11.96 -16.79
N CYS A 68 -5.01 -10.90 -17.30
CA CYS A 68 -5.10 -9.56 -16.71
C CYS A 68 -6.54 -9.06 -16.62
N LYS A 69 -7.34 -9.16 -17.68
CA LYS A 69 -8.75 -8.76 -17.67
C LYS A 69 -9.55 -9.51 -16.60
N LYS A 70 -9.33 -10.83 -16.47
CA LYS A 70 -10.01 -11.64 -15.44
C LYS A 70 -9.58 -11.23 -14.03
N LEU A 71 -8.28 -11.00 -13.80
CA LEU A 71 -7.75 -10.55 -12.51
C LEU A 71 -8.32 -9.18 -12.11
N ARG A 72 -8.45 -8.23 -13.05
CA ARG A 72 -8.99 -6.88 -12.78
C ARG A 72 -10.45 -6.87 -12.32
N ASN A 73 -11.20 -7.96 -12.54
CA ASN A 73 -12.55 -8.11 -11.97
C ASN A 73 -12.53 -8.35 -10.45
N THR A 74 -11.39 -8.76 -9.88
CA THR A 74 -11.29 -9.22 -8.48
C THR A 74 -10.18 -8.55 -7.69
N THR A 75 -9.22 -7.88 -8.32
CA THR A 75 -8.05 -7.29 -7.63
C THR A 75 -7.47 -6.07 -8.33
N ASP A 76 -6.98 -5.13 -7.49
CA ASP A 76 -6.21 -3.95 -7.89
C ASP A 76 -4.70 -4.13 -7.65
N ILE A 77 -4.23 -5.37 -7.44
CA ILE A 77 -2.80 -5.68 -7.27
C ILE A 77 -2.03 -5.23 -8.52
N PRO A 78 -0.89 -4.55 -8.39
CA PRO A 78 -0.08 -4.14 -9.54
C PRO A 78 0.28 -5.32 -10.44
N ILE A 79 0.04 -5.17 -11.75
CA ILE A 79 0.40 -6.13 -12.79
C ILE A 79 1.43 -5.50 -13.71
N LEU A 80 2.62 -6.06 -13.75
CA LEU A 80 3.69 -5.69 -14.67
C LEU A 80 3.76 -6.75 -15.76
N PHE A 81 3.47 -6.35 -17.00
CA PHE A 81 3.65 -7.25 -18.12
C PHE A 81 5.11 -7.46 -18.46
N ILE A 82 5.47 -8.69 -18.80
CA ILE A 82 6.78 -9.07 -19.31
C ILE A 82 6.56 -9.68 -20.70
N SER A 83 7.29 -9.26 -21.74
CA SER A 83 7.12 -9.86 -23.06
C SER A 83 8.30 -9.62 -23.98
N ALA A 84 8.48 -10.54 -24.93
CA ALA A 84 9.38 -10.36 -26.06
C ALA A 84 8.79 -9.47 -27.17
N ARG A 85 7.50 -9.10 -27.07
CA ARG A 85 6.86 -8.18 -28.02
C ARG A 85 7.39 -6.78 -27.84
N THR A 86 7.62 -6.06 -28.94
CA THR A 86 8.32 -4.77 -28.93
C THR A 86 7.50 -3.65 -29.55
N SER A 87 6.29 -3.95 -30.06
CA SER A 87 5.49 -2.93 -30.70
C SER A 87 4.88 -1.96 -29.69
N ASP A 88 4.83 -0.69 -30.04
CA ASP A 88 4.16 0.33 -29.20
C ASP A 88 2.67 -0.01 -28.98
N ASP A 89 2.03 -0.66 -29.96
CA ASP A 89 0.65 -1.10 -29.86
C ASP A 89 0.46 -2.17 -28.77
N ASP A 90 1.38 -3.15 -28.65
CA ASP A 90 1.32 -4.15 -27.57
C ASP A 90 1.45 -3.50 -26.20
N VAL A 91 2.33 -2.51 -26.06
CA VAL A 91 2.49 -1.74 -24.80
C VAL A 91 1.22 -0.97 -24.48
N LEU A 92 0.63 -0.27 -25.47
CA LEU A 92 -0.62 0.47 -25.30
C LEU A 92 -1.78 -0.45 -24.92
N ILE A 93 -1.90 -1.61 -25.55
CA ILE A 93 -2.91 -2.61 -25.21
C ILE A 93 -2.71 -3.09 -23.77
N ALA A 94 -1.49 -3.47 -23.39
CA ALA A 94 -1.17 -3.95 -22.04
C ALA A 94 -1.60 -2.94 -20.95
N LEU A 95 -1.28 -1.66 -21.13
CA LEU A 95 -1.63 -0.62 -20.18
C LEU A 95 -3.14 -0.32 -20.17
N ASN A 96 -3.79 -0.31 -21.32
CA ASN A 96 -5.23 -0.03 -21.44
C ASN A 96 -6.11 -1.12 -20.81
N ILE A 97 -5.69 -2.39 -20.81
CA ILE A 97 -6.44 -3.48 -20.19
C ILE A 97 -6.24 -3.57 -18.68
N GLY A 98 -5.40 -2.70 -18.11
CA GLY A 98 -5.18 -2.61 -16.66
C GLY A 98 -3.80 -3.04 -16.20
N GLY A 99 -2.81 -3.19 -17.07
CA GLY A 99 -1.40 -3.29 -16.69
C GLY A 99 -0.89 -1.98 -16.11
N ASP A 100 -0.05 -2.06 -15.09
CA ASP A 100 0.57 -0.90 -14.44
C ASP A 100 1.91 -0.52 -15.07
N ASP A 101 2.58 -1.48 -15.71
CA ASP A 101 3.86 -1.26 -16.37
C ASP A 101 4.15 -2.39 -17.38
N TYR A 102 5.17 -2.18 -18.23
CA TYR A 102 5.60 -3.11 -19.26
C TYR A 102 7.11 -3.29 -19.22
N ILE A 103 7.57 -4.53 -19.33
CA ILE A 103 8.99 -4.91 -19.28
C ILE A 103 9.29 -5.76 -20.50
N GLN A 104 10.20 -5.29 -21.32
CA GLN A 104 10.61 -5.99 -22.53
C GLN A 104 11.65 -7.07 -22.20
N LYS A 105 11.47 -8.28 -22.76
CA LYS A 105 12.49 -9.34 -22.81
C LYS A 105 13.47 -9.06 -23.99
N PRO A 106 14.79 -9.28 -23.84
CA PRO A 106 15.47 -9.75 -22.64
C PRO A 106 15.70 -8.64 -21.62
N TYR A 107 15.60 -8.97 -20.33
CA TYR A 107 15.85 -8.06 -19.22
C TYR A 107 16.97 -8.53 -18.30
N SER A 108 17.59 -7.62 -17.59
CA SER A 108 18.50 -7.95 -16.49
C SER A 108 17.70 -8.25 -15.21
N LEU A 109 17.99 -9.35 -14.52
CA LEU A 109 17.34 -9.71 -13.25
C LEU A 109 17.47 -8.60 -12.19
N SER A 110 18.62 -7.93 -12.14
CA SER A 110 18.83 -6.81 -11.20
C SER A 110 17.95 -5.59 -11.51
N VAL A 111 17.76 -5.27 -12.78
CA VAL A 111 16.89 -4.17 -13.22
C VAL A 111 15.43 -4.53 -12.94
N LEU A 112 15.01 -5.75 -13.25
CA LEU A 112 13.66 -6.25 -12.95
C LEU A 112 13.39 -6.22 -11.46
N LEU A 113 14.31 -6.71 -10.62
CA LEU A 113 14.20 -6.68 -9.16
C LEU A 113 14.07 -5.25 -8.62
N ALA A 114 14.87 -4.31 -9.10
CA ALA A 114 14.80 -2.91 -8.69
C ALA A 114 13.43 -2.29 -9.01
N LYS A 115 12.88 -2.62 -10.21
CA LYS A 115 11.56 -2.18 -10.63
C LYS A 115 10.46 -2.78 -9.75
N VAL A 116 10.49 -4.09 -9.51
CA VAL A 116 9.58 -4.80 -8.61
C VAL A 116 9.60 -4.21 -7.20
N LYS A 117 10.78 -4.00 -6.61
CA LYS A 117 10.91 -3.37 -5.29
C LYS A 117 10.33 -1.96 -5.24
N THR A 118 10.48 -1.19 -6.30
CA THR A 118 9.91 0.16 -6.41
C THR A 118 8.38 0.14 -6.43
N VAL A 119 7.80 -0.77 -7.21
CA VAL A 119 6.34 -0.92 -7.30
C VAL A 119 5.78 -1.46 -5.98
N LEU A 120 6.39 -2.49 -5.40
CA LEU A 120 6.01 -3.02 -4.08
C LEU A 120 6.03 -1.94 -2.99
N LYS A 121 7.06 -1.09 -2.98
CA LYS A 121 7.16 0.01 -2.02
C LYS A 121 6.00 1.00 -2.18
N ARG A 122 5.65 1.36 -3.41
CA ARG A 122 4.49 2.24 -3.69
C ARG A 122 3.18 1.58 -3.30
N TYR A 123 2.97 0.35 -3.72
CA TYR A 123 1.74 -0.40 -3.47
C TYR A 123 1.52 -0.62 -1.96
N ARG A 124 2.54 -1.08 -1.24
CA ARG A 124 2.49 -1.26 0.21
C ARG A 124 2.38 0.05 0.97
N GLY A 125 3.02 1.10 0.48
CA GLY A 125 2.82 2.46 0.96
C GLY A 125 1.36 2.91 0.79
N ASN A 126 0.67 2.50 -0.27
CA ASN A 126 -0.74 2.78 -0.48
C ASN A 126 -1.66 1.90 0.39
N ILE A 127 -1.33 0.63 0.62
CA ILE A 127 -2.11 -0.27 1.50
C ILE A 127 -2.02 0.17 2.97
N GLY A 128 -0.89 0.77 3.38
CA GLY A 128 -0.72 1.37 4.70
C GLY A 128 -1.05 2.86 4.76
N SER A 129 -1.51 3.45 3.66
CA SER A 129 -1.70 4.90 3.52
C SER A 129 -3.03 5.41 4.02
N THR A 130 -3.97 4.56 4.37
CA THR A 130 -5.24 4.96 4.95
C THR A 130 -5.43 4.37 6.33
N ILE A 131 -5.91 5.18 7.26
CA ILE A 131 -6.31 4.76 8.60
C ILE A 131 -7.80 5.05 8.74
N ASN A 132 -8.60 3.99 8.95
CA ASN A 132 -10.04 4.10 9.12
C ASN A 132 -10.41 4.13 10.60
N PHE A 133 -11.28 5.05 11.01
CA PHE A 133 -11.84 5.12 12.36
C PHE A 133 -13.24 5.76 12.34
N GLY A 134 -14.23 5.10 12.94
CA GLY A 134 -15.63 5.52 12.79
C GLY A 134 -16.01 5.69 11.31
N ASN A 135 -16.51 6.85 10.94
CA ASN A 135 -16.84 7.22 9.55
C ASN A 135 -15.68 7.96 8.83
N PHE A 136 -14.52 8.08 9.48
CA PHE A 136 -13.40 8.87 8.98
C PHE A 136 -12.33 7.97 8.34
N ILE A 137 -11.65 8.56 7.33
CA ILE A 137 -10.51 7.97 6.64
C ILE A 137 -9.39 9.01 6.61
N ILE A 138 -8.26 8.70 7.21
CA ILE A 138 -7.02 9.47 7.04
C ILE A 138 -6.29 8.90 5.83
N ASP A 139 -6.14 9.68 4.77
CA ASP A 139 -5.28 9.36 3.62
C ASP A 139 -3.89 9.96 3.87
N LEU A 140 -2.95 9.10 4.23
CA LEU A 140 -1.58 9.50 4.56
C LEU A 140 -0.76 9.97 3.34
N ASN A 141 -1.12 9.50 2.13
CA ASN A 141 -0.43 9.91 0.91
C ASN A 141 -0.90 11.27 0.41
N LYS A 142 -2.21 11.53 0.51
CA LYS A 142 -2.80 12.80 0.08
C LYS A 142 -2.82 13.84 1.20
N GLU A 143 -2.40 13.47 2.41
CA GLU A 143 -2.45 14.31 3.61
C GLU A 143 -3.86 14.87 3.88
N LYS A 144 -4.89 14.01 3.75
CA LYS A 144 -6.30 14.40 3.87
C LYS A 144 -7.03 13.60 4.93
N LEU A 145 -8.03 14.23 5.52
CA LEU A 145 -9.05 13.58 6.34
C LEU A 145 -10.39 13.60 5.60
N LEU A 146 -11.02 12.45 5.49
CA LEU A 146 -12.33 12.30 4.86
C LEU A 146 -13.37 11.85 5.90
N ASN A 147 -14.62 12.30 5.76
CA ASN A 147 -15.79 11.74 6.44
C ASN A 147 -16.76 11.26 5.36
N GLY A 148 -16.84 9.94 5.16
CA GLY A 148 -17.43 9.36 3.97
C GLY A 148 -16.76 9.91 2.70
N ASN A 149 -17.52 10.55 1.82
CA ASN A 149 -17.03 11.15 0.58
C ASN A 149 -16.61 12.63 0.71
N SER A 150 -16.73 13.23 1.89
CA SER A 150 -16.48 14.66 2.10
C SER A 150 -15.11 14.89 2.75
N GLU A 151 -14.31 15.82 2.21
CA GLU A 151 -13.02 16.20 2.79
C GLU A 151 -13.23 17.15 3.99
N ILE A 152 -12.61 16.82 5.13
CA ILE A 152 -12.48 17.69 6.28
C ILE A 152 -11.18 18.46 6.19
N LYS A 153 -11.25 19.77 6.04
CA LYS A 153 -10.05 20.61 5.95
C LYS A 153 -9.33 20.69 7.30
N LEU A 154 -8.10 20.20 7.31
CA LEU A 154 -7.15 20.33 8.41
C LEU A 154 -6.06 21.33 8.06
N LYS A 155 -5.59 22.10 9.08
CA LYS A 155 -4.32 22.84 8.93
C LYS A 155 -3.16 21.85 8.98
N ALA A 156 -2.02 22.21 8.38
CA ALA A 156 -0.86 21.32 8.28
C ALA A 156 -0.46 20.67 9.62
N MET A 157 -0.45 21.44 10.71
CA MET A 157 -0.10 20.92 12.04
C MET A 157 -1.19 20.04 12.64
N GLU A 158 -2.47 20.34 12.39
CA GLU A 158 -3.59 19.48 12.79
C GLU A 158 -3.50 18.12 12.09
N TYR A 159 -3.21 18.14 10.78
CA TYR A 159 -3.02 16.91 10.03
C TYR A 159 -1.84 16.09 10.55
N LYS A 160 -0.64 16.70 10.71
CA LYS A 160 0.55 16.01 11.23
C LYS A 160 0.28 15.37 12.60
N LEU A 161 -0.38 16.10 13.50
CA LEU A 161 -0.72 15.62 14.83
C LEU A 161 -1.70 14.44 14.76
N LEU A 162 -2.78 14.55 13.97
CA LEU A 162 -3.76 13.47 13.80
C LEU A 162 -3.11 12.23 13.18
N ALA A 163 -2.32 12.39 12.11
CA ALA A 163 -1.63 11.31 11.42
C ALA A 163 -0.67 10.58 12.37
N TYR A 164 0.13 11.32 13.16
CA TYR A 164 1.05 10.71 14.12
C TYR A 164 0.32 9.93 15.22
N LEU A 165 -0.73 10.50 15.79
CA LEU A 165 -1.57 9.84 16.79
C LEU A 165 -2.19 8.56 16.23
N ALA A 166 -2.77 8.61 15.02
CA ALA A 166 -3.45 7.49 14.40
C ALA A 166 -2.50 6.36 13.95
N GLN A 167 -1.28 6.70 13.51
CA GLN A 167 -0.24 5.71 13.19
C GLN A 167 0.26 4.97 14.45
N ASN A 168 0.13 5.58 15.63
CA ASN A 168 0.50 5.01 16.92
C ASN A 168 -0.75 4.67 17.77
N LYS A 169 -1.83 4.25 17.12
CA LYS A 169 -3.10 3.93 17.76
C LYS A 169 -2.97 2.97 18.94
N ASN A 170 -3.85 3.15 19.93
CA ASN A 170 -3.91 2.34 21.15
C ASN A 170 -2.61 2.36 22.01
N ARG A 171 -1.71 3.31 21.72
CA ARG A 171 -0.51 3.59 22.52
C ARG A 171 -0.62 5.00 23.11
N THR A 172 -0.33 5.14 24.39
CA THR A 172 -0.19 6.46 25.02
C THR A 172 1.09 7.11 24.51
N ILE A 173 0.96 8.34 24.00
CA ILE A 173 2.05 9.15 23.46
C ILE A 173 2.26 10.32 24.40
N SER A 174 3.50 10.49 24.90
CA SER A 174 3.79 11.59 25.80
C SER A 174 3.77 12.94 25.08
N LYS A 175 3.60 14.01 25.83
CA LYS A 175 3.64 15.38 25.28
C LYS A 175 5.01 15.67 24.66
N GLU A 176 6.08 15.24 25.29
CA GLU A 176 7.47 15.39 24.84
C GLU A 176 7.67 14.69 23.49
N GLU A 177 7.16 13.46 23.35
CA GLU A 177 7.23 12.71 22.10
C GLU A 177 6.44 13.45 20.99
N LEU A 178 5.26 13.96 21.28
CA LEU A 178 4.47 14.74 20.33
C LEU A 178 5.22 16.00 19.88
N PHE A 179 5.86 16.74 20.80
CA PHE A 179 6.65 17.90 20.43
C PHE A 179 7.82 17.54 19.53
N GLN A 180 8.58 16.51 19.85
CA GLN A 180 9.73 16.08 19.05
C GLN A 180 9.32 15.58 17.66
N LYS A 181 8.25 14.78 17.56
CA LYS A 181 7.87 14.09 16.32
C LYS A 181 6.97 14.92 15.40
N VAL A 182 6.15 15.82 15.96
CA VAL A 182 5.19 16.62 15.17
C VAL A 182 5.70 18.03 14.93
N TRP A 183 6.38 18.66 15.92
CA TRP A 183 6.86 20.06 15.84
C TRP A 183 8.34 20.19 15.54
N SER A 184 9.11 19.10 15.45
CA SER A 184 10.54 19.12 15.09
C SER A 184 11.34 20.12 15.95
N ASP A 185 11.27 19.99 17.27
CA ASP A 185 11.99 20.82 18.27
C ASP A 185 11.68 22.34 18.25
N ALA A 186 10.66 22.78 17.56
CA ALA A 186 10.17 24.13 17.76
C ALA A 186 9.74 24.28 19.23
N ILE A 187 10.31 25.28 19.93
CA ILE A 187 9.95 25.60 21.34
C ILE A 187 8.48 26.04 21.38
N THR A 188 7.60 25.08 21.48
CA THR A 188 6.16 25.27 21.58
C THR A 188 5.71 24.82 22.95
N GLY A 189 5.09 25.71 23.70
CA GLY A 189 4.60 25.41 25.06
C GLY A 189 3.35 24.48 25.01
N ASP A 190 3.09 23.81 26.15
CA ASP A 190 1.93 22.93 26.37
C ASP A 190 0.58 23.50 25.88
N GLY A 191 0.42 24.81 25.94
CA GLY A 191 -0.78 25.51 25.46
C GLY A 191 -1.05 25.30 23.97
N THR A 192 0.00 25.22 23.15
CA THR A 192 -0.14 25.03 21.70
C THR A 192 -0.67 23.64 21.37
N LEU A 193 -0.13 22.59 22.02
CA LEU A 193 -0.58 21.21 21.83
C LEU A 193 -2.07 21.05 22.22
N ASN A 194 -2.45 21.57 23.39
CA ASN A 194 -3.83 21.48 23.88
C ASN A 194 -4.83 22.16 22.91
N VAL A 195 -4.44 23.30 22.32
CA VAL A 195 -5.28 23.99 21.31
C VAL A 195 -5.46 23.12 20.05
N HIS A 196 -4.40 22.49 19.56
CA HIS A 196 -4.50 21.60 18.40
C HIS A 196 -5.32 20.34 18.69
N ILE A 197 -5.14 19.71 19.85
CA ILE A 197 -5.98 18.60 20.30
C ILE A 197 -7.46 19.01 20.35
N ARG A 198 -7.78 20.17 20.94
CA ARG A 198 -9.16 20.66 21.02
C ARG A 198 -9.75 20.84 19.62
N ARG A 199 -9.03 21.51 18.70
CA ARG A 199 -9.48 21.72 17.31
C ARG A 199 -9.68 20.42 16.55
N LEU A 200 -8.83 19.40 16.77
CA LEU A 200 -9.03 18.09 16.18
C LEU A 200 -10.30 17.44 16.71
N ARG A 201 -10.51 17.46 18.03
CA ARG A 201 -11.74 16.93 18.66
C ARG A 201 -12.99 17.61 18.09
N GLU A 202 -12.98 18.93 17.93
CA GLU A 202 -14.10 19.68 17.33
C GLU A 202 -14.44 19.23 15.90
N LYS A 203 -13.51 18.55 15.20
CA LYS A 203 -13.68 18.09 13.82
C LYS A 203 -14.05 16.61 13.70
N ILE A 204 -13.62 15.78 14.66
CA ILE A 204 -13.75 14.31 14.55
C ILE A 204 -14.57 13.66 15.66
N GLU A 205 -14.85 14.36 16.76
CA GLU A 205 -15.65 13.84 17.88
C GLU A 205 -17.09 14.37 17.83
N GLU A 206 -18.03 13.54 18.23
CA GLU A 206 -19.41 13.99 18.42
C GLU A 206 -19.50 15.00 19.57
N ASN A 207 -18.80 14.73 20.67
CA ASN A 207 -18.65 15.64 21.81
C ASN A 207 -17.15 15.85 22.13
N PRO A 208 -16.57 17.03 21.81
CA PRO A 208 -15.16 17.32 22.08
C PRO A 208 -14.75 17.24 23.55
N ASN A 209 -15.70 17.35 24.49
CA ASN A 209 -15.44 17.26 25.92
C ASN A 209 -15.46 15.81 26.44
N GLU A 210 -16.09 14.89 25.69
CA GLU A 210 -16.14 13.46 25.96
C GLU A 210 -15.59 12.67 24.75
N PRO A 211 -14.30 12.82 24.44
CA PRO A 211 -13.73 12.32 23.19
C PRO A 211 -13.71 10.80 23.17
N ARG A 212 -14.12 10.25 22.03
CA ARG A 212 -14.07 8.81 21.74
C ARG A 212 -12.72 8.39 21.20
N PHE A 213 -12.14 9.17 20.28
CA PHE A 213 -10.93 8.81 19.55
C PHE A 213 -9.66 9.38 20.19
N ILE A 214 -9.58 10.70 20.46
CA ILE A 214 -8.40 11.32 21.05
C ILE A 214 -8.64 11.51 22.56
N LYS A 215 -8.17 10.56 23.36
CA LYS A 215 -8.33 10.63 24.82
C LYS A 215 -7.12 11.25 25.49
N THR A 216 -7.35 11.93 26.62
CA THR A 216 -6.28 12.47 27.47
C THR A 216 -5.89 11.43 28.51
N VAL A 217 -4.59 11.15 28.61
CA VAL A 217 -3.99 10.37 29.69
C VAL A 217 -3.35 11.38 30.64
N TRP A 218 -4.03 11.65 31.75
CA TRP A 218 -3.63 12.69 32.71
C TRP A 218 -2.20 12.51 33.20
N GLY A 219 -1.44 13.57 33.22
CA GLY A 219 -0.02 13.55 33.63
C GLY A 219 0.95 13.00 32.59
N THR A 220 0.48 12.39 31.48
CA THR A 220 1.33 11.74 30.48
C THR A 220 1.20 12.36 29.09
N GLY A 221 -0.02 12.37 28.51
CA GLY A 221 -0.18 12.80 27.13
C GLY A 221 -1.52 12.39 26.55
N TYR A 222 -1.50 11.80 25.35
CA TYR A 222 -2.70 11.44 24.60
C TYR A 222 -2.63 10.03 24.03
N VAL A 223 -3.80 9.43 23.82
CA VAL A 223 -3.96 8.16 23.13
C VAL A 223 -5.04 8.30 22.04
N PHE A 224 -4.81 7.70 20.89
CA PHE A 224 -5.80 7.57 19.81
C PHE A 224 -6.37 6.16 19.84
N GLU A 225 -7.64 6.02 20.18
CA GLU A 225 -8.32 4.72 20.28
C GLU A 225 -9.25 4.47 19.11
N ILE A 226 -9.18 3.27 18.51
CA ILE A 226 -10.07 2.81 17.45
C ILE A 226 -10.35 1.31 17.59
#